data_c26a6d166a63ce6a0621cb28b8669fa5
#
_entry.id   c26a6d166a63ce6a0621cb28b8669fa5
#
_cell.length_a   1.000
_cell.length_b   1.000
_cell.length_c   1.000
_cell.angle_alpha   90.00
_cell.angle_beta   90.00
_cell.angle_gamma   90.00
#
_symmetry.space_group_name_H-M   'P 1'
#
loop_
_entity.id
_entity.type
_entity.pdbx_description
1 polymer ?
#
loop_
_entity_poly.entity_id
_entity_poly.type
_entity_poly.pdbx_seq_one_letter_code
_entity_poly.pdbx_strand_id
1 'polypeptide(L)'
;MHVFLALVFSALLVYLVVQFGRQEEIQDEYEDAILDIEARLDWARTRSRFPFGMEAQMEISSDLLGRAKNLWDQNRWRQAYQAALQSRDAMDRAQRLYSSAVTLR
;
A
#
# COMPACT_ATOMS: atom_id res chain seq x y z
N MET A 1 -9.65 41.36 -20.85
CA MET A 1 -9.72 39.98 -21.34
C MET A 1 -8.39 39.21 -21.16
N HIS A 2 -7.27 39.81 -21.54
CA HIS A 2 -5.99 39.15 -21.43
C HIS A 2 -5.60 38.79 -19.97
N VAL A 3 -5.92 39.68 -19.01
CA VAL A 3 -5.61 39.46 -17.60
C VAL A 3 -6.42 38.29 -17.02
N PHE A 4 -7.69 38.18 -17.43
CA PHE A 4 -8.57 37.12 -17.00
C PHE A 4 -8.08 35.76 -17.50
N LEU A 5 -7.68 35.67 -18.78
CA LEU A 5 -7.14 34.45 -19.37
C LEU A 5 -5.82 34.03 -18.69
N ALA A 6 -4.95 35.00 -18.37
CA ALA A 6 -3.71 34.74 -17.68
C ALA A 6 -3.95 34.21 -16.27
N LEU A 7 -4.93 34.73 -15.55
CA LEU A 7 -5.31 34.27 -14.22
C LEU A 7 -5.85 32.82 -14.25
N VAL A 8 -6.72 32.52 -15.21
CA VAL A 8 -7.29 31.19 -15.39
C VAL A 8 -6.17 30.19 -15.73
N PHE A 9 -5.28 30.56 -16.62
CA PHE A 9 -4.16 29.71 -17.03
C PHE A 9 -3.20 29.43 -15.86
N SER A 10 -2.89 30.47 -15.07
CA SER A 10 -2.04 30.33 -13.88
C SER A 10 -2.68 29.43 -12.83
N ALA A 11 -3.99 29.58 -12.59
CA ALA A 11 -4.73 28.73 -11.65
C ALA A 11 -4.72 27.27 -12.11
N LEU A 12 -4.88 27.03 -13.41
CA LEU A 12 -4.85 25.70 -13.99
C LEU A 12 -3.47 25.06 -13.83
N LEU A 13 -2.39 25.80 -14.06
CA LEU A 13 -1.02 25.32 -13.88
C LEU A 13 -0.75 24.96 -12.43
N VAL A 14 -1.16 25.80 -11.48
CA VAL A 14 -1.00 25.50 -10.04
C VAL A 14 -1.76 24.25 -9.66
N TYR A 15 -2.99 24.11 -10.17
CA TYR A 15 -3.80 22.92 -9.94
C TYR A 15 -3.10 21.65 -10.45
N LEU A 16 -2.57 21.69 -11.67
CA LEU A 16 -1.85 20.57 -12.26
C LEU A 16 -0.59 20.20 -11.44
N VAL A 17 0.19 21.20 -11.01
CA VAL A 17 1.39 20.98 -10.20
C VAL A 17 1.04 20.33 -8.87
N VAL A 18 -0.03 20.80 -8.21
CA VAL A 18 -0.50 20.20 -6.95
C VAL A 18 -0.97 18.76 -7.16
N GLN A 19 -1.69 18.50 -8.26
CA GLN A 19 -2.14 17.13 -8.58
C GLN A 19 -0.96 16.18 -8.85
N PHE A 20 0.02 16.63 -9.63
CA PHE A 20 1.23 15.84 -9.90
C PHE A 20 2.03 15.58 -8.63
N GLY A 21 2.19 16.60 -7.77
CA GLY A 21 2.88 16.44 -6.50
C GLY A 21 2.22 15.42 -5.59
N ARG A 22 0.88 15.44 -5.54
CA ARG A 22 0.13 14.44 -4.75
C ARG A 22 0.26 13.04 -5.32
N GLN A 23 0.28 12.89 -6.64
CA GLN A 23 0.46 11.57 -7.27
C GLN A 23 1.83 10.98 -6.97
N GLU A 24 2.88 11.79 -7.04
CA GLU A 24 4.24 11.34 -6.73
C GLU A 24 4.34 10.90 -5.27
N GLU A 25 3.75 11.65 -4.34
CA GLU A 25 3.76 11.34 -2.93
C GLU A 25 3.01 10.03 -2.64
N ILE A 26 1.82 9.85 -3.22
CA ILE A 26 1.04 8.61 -3.09
C ILE A 26 1.79 7.45 -3.75
N GLN A 27 2.41 7.67 -4.90
CA GLN A 27 3.16 6.64 -5.61
C GLN A 27 4.34 6.14 -4.78
N ASP A 28 5.13 7.05 -4.19
CA ASP A 28 6.27 6.68 -3.36
C ASP A 28 5.82 5.89 -2.13
N GLU A 29 4.79 6.35 -1.44
CA GLU A 29 4.24 5.66 -0.28
C GLU A 29 3.65 4.30 -0.66
N TYR A 30 2.97 4.22 -1.80
CA TYR A 30 2.43 2.95 -2.31
C TYR A 30 3.55 1.96 -2.62
N GLU A 31 4.57 2.39 -3.34
CA GLU A 31 5.71 1.52 -3.70
C GLU A 31 6.44 1.03 -2.46
N ASP A 32 6.66 1.91 -1.46
CA ASP A 32 7.28 1.53 -0.20
C ASP A 32 6.43 0.51 0.55
N ALA A 33 5.11 0.69 0.58
CA ALA A 33 4.20 -0.25 1.22
C ALA A 33 4.24 -1.62 0.52
N ILE A 34 4.22 -1.64 -0.81
CA ILE A 34 4.28 -2.88 -1.60
C ILE A 34 5.59 -3.64 -1.34
N LEU A 35 6.72 -2.93 -1.37
CA LEU A 35 8.03 -3.54 -1.09
C LEU A 35 8.12 -4.10 0.33
N ASP A 36 7.59 -3.37 1.30
CA ASP A 36 7.55 -3.81 2.70
C ASP A 36 6.73 -5.09 2.85
N ILE A 37 5.53 -5.13 2.25
CA ILE A 37 4.64 -6.29 2.31
C ILE A 37 5.28 -7.49 1.63
N GLU A 38 5.85 -7.31 0.44
CA GLU A 38 6.51 -8.40 -0.31
C GLU A 38 7.68 -8.98 0.47
N ALA A 39 8.50 -8.12 1.10
CA ALA A 39 9.61 -8.57 1.94
C ALA A 39 9.13 -9.38 3.14
N ARG A 40 8.05 -8.94 3.78
CA ARG A 40 7.46 -9.66 4.92
C ARG A 40 6.85 -10.98 4.52
N LEU A 41 6.19 -11.05 3.35
CA LEU A 41 5.65 -12.31 2.83
C LEU A 41 6.76 -13.29 2.50
N ASP A 42 7.85 -12.84 1.91
CA ASP A 42 9.01 -13.67 1.62
C ASP A 42 9.63 -14.20 2.92
N TRP A 43 9.77 -13.34 3.93
CA TRP A 43 10.23 -13.75 5.25
C TRP A 43 9.34 -14.84 5.83
N ALA A 44 8.02 -14.66 5.76
CA ALA A 44 7.06 -15.61 6.30
C ALA A 44 7.11 -16.95 5.58
N ARG A 45 7.30 -16.96 4.26
CA ARG A 45 7.39 -18.19 3.47
C ARG A 45 8.59 -19.05 3.81
N THR A 46 9.65 -18.45 4.37
CA THR A 46 10.84 -19.19 4.79
C THR A 46 10.65 -19.86 6.15
N ARG A 47 9.57 -19.60 6.87
CA ARG A 47 9.29 -20.22 8.17
C ARG A 47 8.68 -21.60 7.96
N SER A 48 9.13 -22.56 8.76
CA SER A 48 8.70 -23.95 8.63
C SER A 48 7.40 -24.24 9.38
N ARG A 49 7.05 -23.40 10.35
CA ARG A 49 5.84 -23.57 11.16
C ARG A 49 5.12 -22.24 11.35
N PHE A 50 3.80 -22.29 11.24
CA PHE A 50 2.94 -21.12 11.43
C PHE A 50 2.06 -21.32 12.66
N PRO A 51 2.00 -20.31 13.58
CA PRO A 51 1.02 -20.33 14.66
C PRO A 51 -0.40 -20.30 14.09
N PHE A 52 -1.35 -20.74 14.92
CA PHE A 52 -2.76 -20.71 14.54
C PHE A 52 -3.19 -19.30 14.13
N GLY A 53 -3.82 -19.20 12.99
CA GLY A 53 -4.32 -17.92 12.45
C GLY A 53 -3.30 -17.14 11.62
N MET A 54 -2.02 -17.42 11.69
CA MET A 54 -1.00 -16.70 10.93
C MET A 54 -1.17 -16.92 9.41
N GLU A 55 -1.40 -18.15 9.00
CA GLU A 55 -1.59 -18.50 7.60
C GLU A 55 -2.78 -17.77 7.01
N ALA A 56 -3.90 -17.68 7.75
CA ALA A 56 -5.09 -16.94 7.32
C ALA A 56 -4.79 -15.45 7.12
N GLN A 57 -4.02 -14.84 8.03
CA GLN A 57 -3.64 -13.43 7.91
C GLN A 57 -2.69 -13.20 6.74
N MET A 58 -1.76 -14.11 6.49
CA MET A 58 -0.87 -14.06 5.32
C MET A 58 -1.66 -14.14 4.01
N GLU A 59 -2.67 -15.01 3.95
CA GLU A 59 -3.53 -15.14 2.79
C GLU A 59 -4.33 -13.87 2.55
N ILE A 60 -4.90 -13.28 3.60
CA ILE A 60 -5.61 -11.99 3.53
C ILE A 60 -4.65 -10.90 3.01
N SER A 61 -3.44 -10.84 3.53
CA SER A 61 -2.43 -9.87 3.10
C SER A 61 -2.09 -10.05 1.61
N SER A 62 -1.88 -11.29 1.17
CA SER A 62 -1.56 -11.59 -0.22
C SER A 62 -2.70 -11.21 -1.17
N ASP A 63 -3.94 -11.50 -0.79
CA ASP A 63 -5.13 -11.15 -1.58
C ASP A 63 -5.29 -9.63 -1.70
N LEU A 64 -5.11 -8.91 -0.59
CA LEU A 64 -5.17 -7.44 -0.58
C LEU A 64 -4.04 -6.83 -1.39
N LEU A 65 -2.85 -7.42 -1.36
CA LEU A 65 -1.73 -6.99 -2.18
C LEU A 65 -2.05 -7.11 -3.68
N GLY A 66 -2.61 -8.25 -4.09
CA GLY A 66 -3.05 -8.46 -5.47
C GLY A 66 -4.11 -7.45 -5.88
N ARG A 67 -5.07 -7.18 -5.00
CA ARG A 67 -6.12 -6.19 -5.24
C ARG A 67 -5.54 -4.78 -5.37
N ALA A 68 -4.56 -4.43 -4.53
CA ALA A 68 -3.90 -3.14 -4.60
C ALA A 68 -3.21 -2.95 -5.95
N LYS A 69 -2.49 -3.96 -6.43
CA LYS A 69 -1.81 -3.91 -7.73
C LYS A 69 -2.80 -3.75 -8.88
N ASN A 70 -3.93 -4.47 -8.85
CA ASN A 70 -4.99 -4.34 -9.86
C ASN A 70 -5.61 -2.94 -9.86
N LEU A 71 -5.89 -2.40 -8.69
CA LEU A 71 -6.45 -1.05 -8.56
C LEU A 71 -5.49 0.01 -9.09
N TRP A 72 -4.19 -0.17 -8.82
CA TRP A 72 -3.14 0.72 -9.33
C TRP A 72 -3.12 0.71 -10.86
N ASP A 73 -3.18 -0.46 -11.46
CA ASP A 73 -3.20 -0.61 -12.91
C ASP A 73 -4.45 0.00 -13.54
N GLN A 74 -5.56 0.10 -12.79
CA GLN A 74 -6.79 0.75 -13.22
C GLN A 74 -6.79 2.26 -12.94
N ASN A 75 -5.67 2.83 -12.52
CA ASN A 75 -5.52 4.25 -12.17
C ASN A 75 -6.38 4.68 -10.96
N ARG A 76 -6.76 3.74 -10.12
CA ARG A 76 -7.49 4.00 -8.87
C ARG A 76 -6.49 4.07 -7.71
N TRP A 77 -5.65 5.08 -7.72
CA TRP A 77 -4.46 5.16 -6.85
C TRP A 77 -4.79 5.24 -5.37
N ARG A 78 -5.81 6.00 -4.98
CA ARG A 78 -6.22 6.10 -3.56
C ARG A 78 -6.73 4.77 -3.04
N GLN A 79 -7.56 4.09 -3.83
CA GLN A 79 -8.09 2.77 -3.46
C GLN A 79 -6.98 1.73 -3.40
N ALA A 80 -6.03 1.80 -4.34
CA ALA A 80 -4.85 0.93 -4.36
C ALA A 80 -4.00 1.12 -3.09
N TYR A 81 -3.75 2.37 -2.71
CA TYR A 81 -3.00 2.69 -1.50
C TYR A 81 -3.72 2.20 -0.25
N GLN A 82 -5.03 2.39 -0.16
CA GLN A 82 -5.82 1.88 0.97
C GLN A 82 -5.77 0.35 1.06
N ALA A 83 -5.87 -0.34 -0.07
CA ALA A 83 -5.76 -1.80 -0.10
C ALA A 83 -4.35 -2.25 0.34
N ALA A 84 -3.31 -1.54 -0.07
CA ALA A 84 -1.95 -1.81 0.36
C ALA A 84 -1.78 -1.63 1.87
N LEU A 85 -2.37 -0.57 2.45
CA LEU A 85 -2.35 -0.36 3.90
C LEU A 85 -3.07 -1.48 4.64
N GLN A 86 -4.22 -1.94 4.14
CA GLN A 86 -4.96 -3.06 4.72
C GLN A 86 -4.15 -4.36 4.64
N SER A 87 -3.46 -4.58 3.54
CA SER A 87 -2.55 -5.72 3.37
C SER A 87 -1.43 -5.68 4.40
N ARG A 88 -0.83 -4.52 4.62
CA ARG A 88 0.22 -4.32 5.63
C ARG A 88 -0.30 -4.59 7.03
N ASP A 89 -1.52 -4.14 7.34
CA ASP A 89 -2.14 -4.40 8.65
C ASP A 89 -2.35 -5.89 8.88
N ALA A 90 -2.79 -6.64 7.86
CA ALA A 90 -2.93 -8.09 7.95
C ALA A 90 -1.56 -8.75 8.20
N MET A 91 -0.52 -8.27 7.53
CA MET A 91 0.84 -8.78 7.72
C MET A 91 1.37 -8.45 9.11
N ASP A 92 1.06 -7.27 9.65
CA ASP A 92 1.39 -6.91 11.03
C ASP A 92 0.74 -7.87 12.02
N ARG A 93 -0.52 -8.23 11.79
CA ARG A 93 -1.22 -9.23 12.63
C ARG A 93 -0.56 -10.60 12.54
N ALA A 94 -0.16 -11.01 11.34
CA ALA A 94 0.53 -12.29 11.13
C ALA A 94 1.86 -12.34 11.90
N GLN A 95 2.64 -11.27 11.83
CA GLN A 95 3.92 -11.17 12.53
C GLN A 95 3.74 -11.14 14.04
N ARG A 96 2.70 -10.48 14.55
CA ARG A 96 2.38 -10.47 15.98
C ARG A 96 2.03 -11.87 16.48
N LEU A 97 1.25 -12.61 15.72
CA LEU A 97 0.93 -14.01 16.05
C LEU A 97 2.18 -14.86 16.11
N TYR A 98 3.07 -14.70 15.17
CA TYR A 98 4.35 -15.42 15.14
C TYR A 98 5.22 -15.06 16.36
N SER A 99 5.36 -13.76 16.63
CA SER A 99 6.17 -13.27 17.75
C SER A 99 5.62 -13.75 19.10
N SER A 100 4.30 -13.75 19.28
CA SER A 100 3.64 -14.24 20.48
C SER A 100 3.91 -15.73 20.69
N ALA A 101 3.83 -16.53 19.63
CA ALA A 101 4.07 -17.96 19.69
C ALA A 101 5.53 -18.28 20.05
N VAL A 102 6.48 -17.52 19.50
CA VAL A 102 7.90 -17.69 19.79
C VAL A 102 8.22 -17.27 21.23
N THR A 103 7.61 -16.17 21.69
CA THR A 103 7.85 -15.64 23.06
C THR A 103 7.31 -16.57 24.14
N LEU A 104 6.24 -17.31 23.85
CA LEU A 104 5.63 -18.26 24.80
C LEU A 104 6.40 -19.57 24.93
N ARG A 105 7.41 -19.77 24.11
CA ARG A 105 8.32 -20.92 24.20
C ARG A 105 9.56 -20.57 24.99
#